data_f054827edb2d93efa731c1a3fb9b8ada
#
_entry.id   f054827edb2d93efa731c1a3fb9b8ada
#
_cell.length_a   1.000
_cell.length_b   1.000
_cell.length_c   1.000
_cell.angle_alpha   90.00
_cell.angle_beta   90.00
_cell.angle_gamma   90.00
#
_symmetry.space_group_name_H-M   'P 1'
#
loop_
_entity.id
_entity.type
_entity.pdbx_description
1 polymer ?
#
loop_
_entity_poly.entity_id
_entity_poly.type
_entity_poly.pdbx_seq_one_letter_code
_entity_poly.pdbx_strand_id
1 'polypeptide(L)'
;MKRIISYMLMLVAFVAFSTPTFAQNNTKQRKTREQMVEAQAQHIAQKMAFDDATSTRFVKTFCEYQKEVWALGPRQRPQRKEGQSQSEADAEKAMKERFAHSQKILNLREKYYGEYSKFLTQKQIQRVYQLERQMMQCLSKQRMGKQGRSGNKRINRPNK
;
A
#
# COMPACT_ATOMS: atom_id res chain seq x y z
N MET A 1 -55.95 -27.81 -25.71
CA MET A 1 -54.96 -26.76 -25.97
C MET A 1 -54.36 -26.14 -24.71
N LYS A 2 -55.02 -26.11 -23.56
CA LYS A 2 -54.51 -25.53 -22.31
C LYS A 2 -53.35 -26.33 -21.61
N ARG A 3 -53.21 -27.63 -21.91
CA ARG A 3 -52.21 -28.51 -21.31
C ARG A 3 -50.84 -28.48 -21.99
N ILE A 4 -50.76 -28.07 -23.24
CA ILE A 4 -49.51 -27.98 -24.02
C ILE A 4 -48.75 -26.71 -23.67
N ILE A 5 -49.44 -25.64 -23.29
CA ILE A 5 -48.83 -24.36 -22.86
C ILE A 5 -48.14 -24.50 -21.52
N SER A 6 -48.67 -25.38 -20.64
CA SER A 6 -48.11 -25.66 -19.31
C SER A 6 -46.75 -26.38 -19.38
N TYR A 7 -46.52 -27.23 -20.37
CA TYR A 7 -45.27 -27.96 -20.56
C TYR A 7 -44.19 -27.09 -21.25
N MET A 8 -44.59 -26.11 -22.06
CA MET A 8 -43.68 -25.17 -22.68
C MET A 8 -43.09 -24.18 -21.66
N LEU A 9 -43.84 -23.85 -20.60
CA LEU A 9 -43.39 -22.96 -19.53
C LEU A 9 -42.45 -23.65 -18.55
N MET A 10 -42.50 -24.98 -18.47
CA MET A 10 -41.62 -25.76 -17.56
C MET A 10 -40.25 -26.09 -18.17
N LEU A 11 -40.12 -25.98 -19.49
CA LEU A 11 -38.87 -26.30 -20.20
C LEU A 11 -37.91 -25.11 -20.32
N VAL A 12 -38.35 -23.90 -19.99
CA VAL A 12 -37.53 -22.68 -20.00
C VAL A 12 -36.79 -22.46 -18.67
N ALA A 13 -37.13 -23.20 -17.61
CA ALA A 13 -36.53 -23.03 -16.27
C ALA A 13 -35.23 -23.84 -16.03
N PHE A 14 -34.74 -24.62 -17.01
CA PHE A 14 -33.61 -25.52 -16.79
C PHE A 14 -32.31 -25.15 -17.51
N VAL A 15 -32.21 -23.98 -18.09
CA VAL A 15 -31.01 -23.52 -18.84
C VAL A 15 -30.42 -22.26 -18.21
N ALA A 16 -30.12 -22.22 -16.95
CA ALA A 16 -29.30 -21.13 -16.44
C ALA A 16 -28.75 -21.40 -15.03
N PHE A 17 -28.01 -22.46 -14.82
CA PHE A 17 -27.07 -22.52 -13.68
C PHE A 17 -25.84 -23.36 -14.03
N SER A 18 -25.24 -23.15 -15.19
CA SER A 18 -23.81 -23.40 -15.36
C SER A 18 -23.06 -22.18 -14.84
N THR A 19 -23.02 -22.03 -13.52
CA THR A 19 -22.02 -21.14 -12.91
C THR A 19 -20.65 -21.69 -13.30
N PRO A 20 -19.80 -20.92 -14.00
CA PRO A 20 -18.43 -21.31 -14.10
C PRO A 20 -17.89 -21.31 -12.66
N THR A 21 -17.62 -22.48 -12.16
CA THR A 21 -16.82 -22.67 -10.95
C THR A 21 -15.44 -22.11 -11.30
N PHE A 22 -15.25 -20.81 -11.11
CA PHE A 22 -13.91 -20.24 -11.04
C PHE A 22 -13.25 -20.95 -9.86
N ALA A 23 -12.49 -21.98 -10.18
CA ALA A 23 -11.51 -22.52 -9.26
C ALA A 23 -10.65 -21.34 -8.85
N GLN A 24 -10.94 -20.79 -7.68
CA GLN A 24 -10.22 -19.71 -7.06
C GLN A 24 -8.86 -20.31 -6.66
N ASN A 25 -7.96 -20.36 -7.64
CA ASN A 25 -6.55 -20.61 -7.38
C ASN A 25 -6.07 -19.52 -6.42
N ASN A 26 -6.12 -19.83 -5.13
CA ASN A 26 -5.57 -19.05 -4.04
C ASN A 26 -4.03 -19.09 -4.08
N THR A 27 -3.43 -18.93 -5.24
CA THR A 27 -2.09 -18.40 -5.34
C THR A 27 -2.21 -16.95 -4.87
N LYS A 28 -1.81 -16.68 -3.63
CA LYS A 28 -1.63 -15.33 -3.09
C LYS A 28 -0.61 -14.60 -3.96
N GLN A 29 -1.08 -14.13 -5.10
CA GLN A 29 -0.30 -13.31 -6.02
C GLN A 29 0.16 -12.10 -5.22
N ARG A 30 1.47 -11.97 -5.01
CA ARG A 30 2.04 -10.82 -4.30
C ARG A 30 1.66 -9.58 -5.09
N LYS A 31 0.82 -8.73 -4.50
CA LYS A 31 0.46 -7.44 -5.09
C LYS A 31 1.73 -6.69 -5.44
N THR A 32 1.76 -6.07 -6.60
CA THR A 32 2.86 -5.18 -6.98
C THR A 32 2.89 -3.98 -6.05
N ARG A 33 3.99 -3.24 -6.08
CA ARG A 33 4.14 -2.03 -5.26
C ARG A 33 3.07 -0.99 -5.62
N GLU A 34 2.81 -0.83 -6.91
CA GLU A 34 1.78 0.07 -7.44
C GLU A 34 0.38 -0.34 -6.96
N GLN A 35 0.01 -1.61 -7.10
CA GLN A 35 -1.27 -2.13 -6.62
C GLN A 35 -1.46 -1.95 -5.10
N MET A 36 -0.38 -2.05 -4.33
CA MET A 36 -0.45 -1.79 -2.89
C MET A 36 -0.72 -0.33 -2.58
N VAL A 37 -0.09 0.59 -3.31
CA VAL A 37 -0.29 2.03 -3.12
C VAL A 37 -1.67 2.46 -3.57
N GLU A 38 -2.13 1.96 -4.71
CA GLU A 38 -3.49 2.21 -5.18
C GLU A 38 -4.53 1.74 -4.16
N ALA A 39 -4.40 0.52 -3.63
CA ALA A 39 -5.26 0.01 -2.57
C ALA A 39 -5.21 0.87 -1.29
N GLN A 40 -4.05 1.43 -0.95
CA GLN A 40 -3.92 2.37 0.17
C GLN A 40 -4.66 3.67 -0.11
N ALA A 41 -4.50 4.24 -1.30
CA ALA A 41 -5.18 5.46 -1.71
C ALA A 41 -6.71 5.29 -1.68
N GLN A 42 -7.20 4.19 -2.27
CA GLN A 42 -8.63 3.84 -2.26
C GLN A 42 -9.17 3.69 -0.83
N HIS A 43 -8.43 3.03 0.05
CA HIS A 43 -8.82 2.90 1.46
C HIS A 43 -8.90 4.25 2.18
N ILE A 44 -7.95 5.17 1.93
CA ILE A 44 -8.01 6.52 2.48
C ILE A 44 -9.22 7.27 1.92
N ALA A 45 -9.47 7.22 0.60
CA ALA A 45 -10.60 7.88 -0.04
C ALA A 45 -11.94 7.40 0.55
N GLN A 46 -12.10 6.10 0.77
CA GLN A 46 -13.27 5.51 1.43
C GLN A 46 -13.43 6.00 2.88
N LYS A 47 -12.33 6.04 3.66
CA LYS A 47 -12.33 6.54 5.03
C LYS A 47 -12.67 8.03 5.13
N MET A 48 -12.37 8.78 4.09
CA MET A 48 -12.67 10.20 3.95
C MET A 48 -14.09 10.46 3.42
N ALA A 49 -14.80 9.41 2.98
CA ALA A 49 -16.09 9.49 2.32
C ALA A 49 -16.10 10.50 1.15
N PHE A 50 -15.04 10.49 0.33
CA PHE A 50 -14.95 11.32 -0.86
C PHE A 50 -15.99 10.85 -1.89
N ASP A 51 -16.57 11.81 -2.63
CA ASP A 51 -17.34 11.50 -3.83
C ASP A 51 -16.45 10.88 -4.91
N ASP A 52 -17.05 10.32 -5.95
CA ASP A 52 -16.34 9.56 -6.99
C ASP A 52 -15.31 10.43 -7.73
N ALA A 53 -15.63 11.69 -8.02
CA ALA A 53 -14.74 12.61 -8.72
C ALA A 53 -13.52 12.98 -7.86
N THR A 54 -13.76 13.33 -6.59
CA THR A 54 -12.71 13.64 -5.62
C THR A 54 -11.86 12.42 -5.33
N SER A 55 -12.48 11.24 -5.19
CA SER A 55 -11.79 9.96 -4.95
C SER A 55 -10.84 9.62 -6.10
N THR A 56 -11.31 9.69 -7.34
CA THR A 56 -10.49 9.42 -8.53
C THR A 56 -9.28 10.35 -8.60
N ARG A 57 -9.51 11.65 -8.38
CA ARG A 57 -8.45 12.65 -8.39
C ARG A 57 -7.45 12.42 -7.25
N PHE A 58 -7.95 12.11 -6.07
CA PHE A 58 -7.11 11.81 -4.91
C PHE A 58 -6.23 10.58 -5.14
N VAL A 59 -6.81 9.47 -5.60
CA VAL A 59 -6.07 8.21 -5.87
C VAL A 59 -4.95 8.46 -6.88
N LYS A 60 -5.24 9.17 -7.97
CA LYS A 60 -4.23 9.53 -8.97
C LYS A 60 -3.08 10.34 -8.35
N THR A 61 -3.41 11.44 -7.67
CA THR A 61 -2.42 12.34 -7.04
C THR A 61 -1.58 11.60 -5.99
N PHE A 62 -2.20 10.74 -5.18
CA PHE A 62 -1.51 9.94 -4.17
C PHE A 62 -0.52 8.94 -4.81
N CYS A 63 -0.92 8.27 -5.88
CA CYS A 63 -0.06 7.33 -6.60
C CYS A 63 1.14 8.05 -7.25
N GLU A 64 0.93 9.24 -7.81
CA GLU A 64 2.01 10.08 -8.37
C GLU A 64 3.00 10.50 -7.28
N TYR A 65 2.51 10.98 -6.14
CA TYR A 65 3.34 11.28 -4.97
C TYR A 65 4.21 10.10 -4.56
N GLN A 66 3.62 8.93 -4.41
CA GLN A 66 4.35 7.73 -4.00
C GLN A 66 5.40 7.30 -5.03
N LYS A 67 5.15 7.45 -6.32
CA LYS A 67 6.13 7.18 -7.39
C LYS A 67 7.34 8.12 -7.29
N GLU A 68 7.11 9.42 -7.06
CA GLU A 68 8.20 10.38 -6.89
C GLU A 68 9.02 10.10 -5.62
N VAL A 69 8.35 9.73 -4.51
CA VAL A 69 9.05 9.29 -3.28
C VAL A 69 9.93 8.07 -3.55
N TRP A 70 9.46 7.10 -4.35
CA TRP A 70 10.27 5.93 -4.70
C TRP A 70 11.44 6.26 -5.61
N ALA A 71 11.29 7.23 -6.50
CA ALA A 71 12.37 7.69 -7.38
C ALA A 71 13.55 8.28 -6.59
N LEU A 72 13.32 8.79 -5.38
CA LEU A 72 14.41 9.21 -4.48
C LEU A 72 15.26 8.05 -3.98
N GLY A 73 14.80 6.82 -4.15
CA GLY A 73 15.47 5.61 -3.68
C GLY A 73 15.37 5.39 -2.16
N PRO A 74 15.87 4.26 -1.69
CA PRO A 74 15.92 3.96 -0.26
C PRO A 74 16.97 4.85 0.41
N ARG A 75 16.68 5.28 1.65
CA ARG A 75 17.69 5.93 2.50
C ARG A 75 18.92 5.04 2.55
N GLN A 76 20.07 5.56 2.10
CA GLN A 76 21.34 4.86 2.25
C GLN A 76 21.63 4.70 3.75
N ARG A 77 21.69 3.46 4.20
CA ARG A 77 22.23 3.14 5.53
C ARG A 77 23.70 2.87 5.34
N PRO A 78 24.59 3.53 6.12
CA PRO A 78 26.00 3.16 6.13
C PRO A 78 26.09 1.64 6.37
N GLN A 79 26.72 0.91 5.46
CA GLN A 79 26.98 -0.51 5.70
C GLN A 79 28.03 -0.59 6.82
N ARG A 80 27.58 -0.91 8.02
CA ARG A 80 28.49 -1.26 9.11
C ARG A 80 29.15 -2.58 8.73
N LYS A 81 30.39 -2.52 8.28
CA LYS A 81 31.25 -3.71 8.27
C LYS A 81 31.57 -3.99 9.74
N GLU A 82 31.22 -5.20 10.22
CA GLU A 82 31.55 -5.64 11.56
C GLU A 82 33.07 -5.52 11.74
N GLY A 83 33.50 -4.76 12.79
CA GLY A 83 34.91 -4.58 13.12
C GLY A 83 35.61 -3.33 12.60
N GLN A 84 34.96 -2.49 11.79
CA GLN A 84 35.55 -1.21 11.35
C GLN A 84 34.94 -0.03 12.13
N SER A 85 35.75 0.73 12.83
CA SER A 85 35.36 2.02 13.41
C SER A 85 35.09 2.99 12.26
N GLN A 86 33.90 3.54 12.21
CA GLN A 86 33.53 4.57 11.24
C GLN A 86 34.40 5.81 11.49
N SER A 87 35.06 6.33 10.46
CA SER A 87 35.79 7.58 10.60
C SER A 87 34.83 8.74 10.88
N GLU A 88 35.30 9.78 11.55
CA GLU A 88 34.49 10.99 11.82
C GLU A 88 34.00 11.62 10.53
N ALA A 89 34.85 11.67 9.49
CA ALA A 89 34.50 12.17 8.17
C ALA A 89 33.38 11.35 7.49
N ASP A 90 33.40 10.01 7.63
CA ASP A 90 32.33 9.15 7.10
C ASP A 90 31.01 9.36 7.85
N ALA A 91 31.09 9.57 9.16
CA ALA A 91 29.91 9.86 9.99
C ALA A 91 29.29 11.21 9.59
N GLU A 92 30.10 12.25 9.41
CA GLU A 92 29.67 13.56 8.96
C GLU A 92 29.00 13.48 7.57
N LYS A 93 29.65 12.81 6.61
CA LYS A 93 29.10 12.60 5.26
C LYS A 93 27.77 11.91 5.30
N ALA A 94 27.66 10.81 6.06
CA ALA A 94 26.40 10.07 6.21
C ALA A 94 25.28 10.94 6.82
N MET A 95 25.60 11.83 7.75
CA MET A 95 24.62 12.75 8.33
C MET A 95 24.15 13.79 7.30
N LYS A 96 25.07 14.38 6.54
CA LYS A 96 24.73 15.33 5.45
C LYS A 96 23.83 14.69 4.38
N GLU A 97 24.14 13.46 3.96
CA GLU A 97 23.31 12.69 3.02
C GLU A 97 21.90 12.41 3.58
N ARG A 98 21.80 12.12 4.87
CA ARG A 98 20.51 11.92 5.54
C ARG A 98 19.68 13.18 5.56
N PHE A 99 20.28 14.33 5.84
CA PHE A 99 19.58 15.62 5.81
C PHE A 99 19.13 15.97 4.41
N ALA A 100 20.01 15.83 3.42
CA ALA A 100 19.67 16.07 2.01
C ALA A 100 18.52 15.17 1.53
N HIS A 101 18.53 13.89 1.88
CA HIS A 101 17.42 12.98 1.55
C HIS A 101 16.11 13.38 2.24
N SER A 102 16.18 13.78 3.52
CA SER A 102 14.99 14.22 4.27
C SER A 102 14.42 15.51 3.67
N GLN A 103 15.27 16.42 3.24
CA GLN A 103 14.83 17.66 2.57
C GLN A 103 14.12 17.37 1.24
N LYS A 104 14.64 16.42 0.44
CA LYS A 104 13.97 16.01 -0.81
C LYS A 104 12.56 15.46 -0.54
N ILE A 105 12.40 14.65 0.51
CA ILE A 105 11.07 14.15 0.89
C ILE A 105 10.15 15.28 1.37
N LEU A 106 10.68 16.25 2.12
CA LEU A 106 9.91 17.40 2.58
C LEU A 106 9.41 18.23 1.39
N ASN A 107 10.30 18.54 0.45
CA ASN A 107 9.96 19.30 -0.77
C ASN A 107 8.85 18.58 -1.58
N LEU A 108 8.91 17.26 -1.69
CA LEU A 108 7.84 16.49 -2.33
C LEU A 108 6.52 16.60 -1.57
N ARG A 109 6.54 16.54 -0.24
CA ARG A 109 5.32 16.71 0.56
C ARG A 109 4.71 18.10 0.38
N GLU A 110 5.52 19.14 0.33
CA GLU A 110 5.06 20.50 0.09
C GLU A 110 4.46 20.64 -1.32
N LYS A 111 5.14 20.09 -2.35
CA LYS A 111 4.60 20.03 -3.71
C LYS A 111 3.21 19.39 -3.73
N TYR A 112 3.06 18.20 -3.15
CA TYR A 112 1.80 17.46 -3.18
C TYR A 112 0.75 18.03 -2.21
N TYR A 113 1.16 18.72 -1.16
CA TYR A 113 0.23 19.55 -0.36
C TYR A 113 -0.43 20.60 -1.24
N GLY A 114 0.34 21.28 -2.11
CA GLY A 114 -0.19 22.22 -3.10
C GLY A 114 -1.16 21.56 -4.09
N GLU A 115 -0.85 20.33 -4.56
CA GLU A 115 -1.74 19.59 -5.45
C GLU A 115 -3.06 19.19 -4.76
N TYR A 116 -3.01 18.72 -3.53
CA TYR A 116 -4.21 18.41 -2.73
C TYR A 116 -5.05 19.65 -2.44
N SER A 117 -4.43 20.80 -2.18
CA SER A 117 -5.12 22.05 -1.87
C SER A 117 -5.98 22.57 -3.04
N LYS A 118 -5.78 22.06 -4.26
CA LYS A 118 -6.60 22.41 -5.44
C LYS A 118 -8.02 21.80 -5.40
N PHE A 119 -8.26 20.77 -4.55
CA PHE A 119 -9.53 20.08 -4.51
C PHE A 119 -9.95 19.54 -3.13
N LEU A 120 -9.08 19.61 -2.13
CA LEU A 120 -9.36 19.24 -0.74
C LEU A 120 -9.29 20.45 0.18
N THR A 121 -10.11 20.47 1.21
CA THR A 121 -9.99 21.44 2.29
C THR A 121 -8.79 21.15 3.18
N GLN A 122 -8.30 22.13 3.91
CA GLN A 122 -7.15 21.97 4.82
C GLN A 122 -7.38 20.89 5.89
N LYS A 123 -8.62 20.80 6.42
CA LYS A 123 -9.02 19.77 7.38
C LYS A 123 -8.95 18.36 6.75
N GLN A 124 -9.39 18.24 5.50
CA GLN A 124 -9.30 16.97 4.77
C GLN A 124 -7.85 16.56 4.52
N ILE A 125 -6.99 17.48 4.11
CA ILE A 125 -5.55 17.21 3.91
C ILE A 125 -4.90 16.77 5.22
N GLN A 126 -5.15 17.44 6.32
CA GLN A 126 -4.66 17.05 7.64
C GLN A 126 -5.10 15.62 8.00
N ARG A 127 -6.36 15.28 7.73
CA ARG A 127 -6.90 13.95 7.99
C ARG A 127 -6.27 12.88 7.08
N VAL A 128 -6.01 13.19 5.83
CA VAL A 128 -5.27 12.29 4.90
C VAL A 128 -3.90 11.94 5.47
N TYR A 129 -3.11 12.92 5.90
CA TYR A 129 -1.80 12.68 6.51
C TYR A 129 -1.87 11.87 7.82
N GLN A 130 -2.92 12.06 8.62
CA GLN A 130 -3.14 11.23 9.81
C GLN A 130 -3.41 9.77 9.44
N LEU A 131 -4.27 9.51 8.45
CA LEU A 131 -4.59 8.16 7.98
C LEU A 131 -3.37 7.48 7.36
N GLU A 132 -2.60 8.19 6.54
CA GLU A 132 -1.33 7.68 5.99
C GLU A 132 -0.38 7.23 7.10
N ARG A 133 -0.17 8.07 8.12
CA ARG A 133 0.68 7.74 9.27
C ARG A 133 0.19 6.52 10.03
N GLN A 134 -1.11 6.42 10.29
CA GLN A 134 -1.71 5.25 10.96
C GLN A 134 -1.48 3.96 10.16
N MET A 135 -1.68 4.00 8.85
CA MET A 135 -1.43 2.85 7.98
C MET A 135 0.04 2.42 8.00
N MET A 136 0.97 3.37 7.92
CA MET A 136 2.41 3.07 8.01
C MET A 136 2.81 2.45 9.35
N GLN A 137 2.21 2.91 10.45
CA GLN A 137 2.43 2.31 11.78
C GLN A 137 1.90 0.89 11.86
N CYS A 138 0.71 0.61 11.32
CA CYS A 138 0.15 -0.73 11.26
C CYS A 138 1.03 -1.68 10.44
N LEU A 139 1.51 -1.25 9.28
CA LEU A 139 2.39 -2.05 8.42
C LEU A 139 3.74 -2.34 9.10
N SER A 140 4.32 -1.37 9.81
CA SER A 140 5.57 -1.57 10.55
C SER A 140 5.41 -2.59 11.67
N LYS A 141 4.33 -2.52 12.45
CA LYS A 141 4.01 -3.49 13.51
C LYS A 141 3.83 -4.91 12.96
N GLN A 142 3.13 -5.05 11.82
CA GLN A 142 2.95 -6.35 11.18
C GLN A 142 4.28 -6.97 10.69
N ARG A 143 5.20 -6.14 10.19
CA ARG A 143 6.54 -6.60 9.77
C ARG A 143 7.36 -7.09 10.97
N MET A 144 7.37 -6.34 12.07
CA MET A 144 8.07 -6.71 13.31
C MET A 144 7.52 -8.01 13.91
N GLY A 145 6.18 -8.18 13.97
CA GLY A 145 5.54 -9.39 14.48
C GLY A 145 5.85 -10.65 13.65
N LYS A 146 6.04 -10.51 12.33
CA LYS A 146 6.45 -11.63 11.46
C LYS A 146 7.93 -12.01 11.65
N GLN A 147 8.81 -11.04 11.88
CA GLN A 147 10.23 -11.30 12.13
C GLN A 147 10.46 -12.00 13.48
N GLY A 148 9.76 -11.61 14.54
CA GLY A 148 9.84 -12.27 15.84
C GLY A 148 9.39 -13.74 15.82
N ARG A 149 8.35 -14.07 15.02
CA ARG A 149 7.88 -15.45 14.86
C ARG A 149 8.85 -16.34 14.06
N SER A 150 9.57 -15.77 13.10
CA SER A 150 10.55 -16.52 12.29
C SER A 150 11.83 -16.82 13.08
N GLY A 151 12.26 -15.94 13.97
CA GLY A 151 13.43 -16.14 14.85
C GLY A 151 13.22 -17.29 15.85
N ASN A 152 12.04 -17.37 16.45
CA ASN A 152 11.75 -18.38 17.47
C ASN A 152 11.61 -19.82 16.90
N LYS A 153 11.35 -19.95 15.60
CA LYS A 153 11.22 -21.26 14.95
C LYS A 153 12.58 -21.93 14.64
N ARG A 154 13.68 -21.17 14.67
CA ARG A 154 15.04 -21.70 14.44
C ARG A 154 15.69 -22.27 15.69
N ILE A 155 15.25 -21.86 16.89
CA ILE A 155 15.86 -22.27 18.17
C ILE A 155 15.36 -23.66 18.63
N ASN A 156 14.22 -24.12 18.12
CA ASN A 156 13.59 -25.40 18.51
C ASN A 156 13.74 -26.53 17.48
N ARG A 157 14.87 -26.64 16.78
CA ARG A 157 15.19 -27.87 16.07
C ARG A 157 15.98 -28.78 17.00
N PRO A 158 15.43 -29.93 17.46
CA PRO A 158 16.22 -30.92 18.19
C PRO A 158 17.28 -31.49 17.24
N ASN A 159 18.53 -31.45 17.66
CA ASN A 159 19.61 -32.21 17.01
C ASN A 159 19.22 -33.69 17.05
N LYS A 160 19.04 -34.27 15.87
CA LYS A 160 19.07 -35.72 15.67
C LYS A 160 20.43 -36.11 15.10
#